data_406ff39ce0f764e63c8a52b3b55005b4
#
_entry.id   406ff39ce0f764e63c8a52b3b55005b4
#
_cell.length_a   1.000
_cell.length_b   1.000
_cell.length_c   1.000
_cell.angle_alpha   90.00
_cell.angle_beta   90.00
_cell.angle_gamma   90.00
#
_symmetry.space_group_name_H-M   'P 1'
#
loop_
_entity.id
_entity.type
_entity.pdbx_description
1 polymer ?
#
loop_
_entity_poly.entity_id
_entity_poly.type
_entity_poly.pdbx_seq_one_letter_code
_entity_poly.pdbx_strand_id
1 'polypeptide(L)'
;MTSIEEHKRKIKEHLGEINDAIDQGMENKPITIGFHCSACVLELLELYLHVNNKLPIEKIIKHDWFKRPKQEQKKSPLVERHLPVQFKEKEELYELIYDIEDERNSLLY
;
A
#
# COMPACT_ATOMS: atom_id res chain seq x y z
N MET A 1 -17.49 3.45 -2.81
CA MET A 1 -17.36 2.51 -1.68
C MET A 1 -16.78 1.19 -2.16
N THR A 2 -15.71 0.73 -1.52
CA THR A 2 -14.97 -0.45 -1.99
C THR A 2 -15.32 -1.66 -1.12
N SER A 3 -15.94 -2.65 -1.73
CA SER A 3 -16.32 -3.90 -1.04
C SER A 3 -15.13 -4.86 -0.95
N ILE A 4 -15.29 -5.90 -0.13
CA ILE A 4 -14.29 -6.96 -0.01
C ILE A 4 -14.06 -7.63 -1.36
N GLU A 5 -15.12 -7.86 -2.13
CA GLU A 5 -15.01 -8.49 -3.45
C GLU A 5 -14.25 -7.59 -4.44
N GLU A 6 -14.45 -6.28 -4.36
CA GLU A 6 -13.72 -5.34 -5.20
C GLU A 6 -12.24 -5.28 -4.84
N HIS A 7 -11.91 -5.33 -3.55
CA HIS A 7 -10.52 -5.40 -3.11
C HIS A 7 -9.84 -6.65 -3.68
N LYS A 8 -10.51 -7.80 -3.59
CA LYS A 8 -9.96 -9.05 -4.13
C LYS A 8 -9.74 -8.97 -5.63
N ARG A 9 -10.68 -8.37 -6.36
CA ARG A 9 -10.56 -8.20 -7.81
C ARG A 9 -9.37 -7.31 -8.16
N LYS A 10 -9.23 -6.20 -7.47
CA LYS A 10 -8.12 -5.27 -7.71
C LYS A 10 -6.77 -5.89 -7.39
N ILE A 11 -6.69 -6.65 -6.30
CA ILE A 11 -5.46 -7.36 -5.93
C ILE A 11 -5.07 -8.34 -7.05
N LYS A 12 -6.03 -9.11 -7.54
CA LYS A 12 -5.79 -10.07 -8.62
C LYS A 12 -5.31 -9.37 -9.89
N GLU A 13 -5.90 -8.23 -10.21
CA GLU A 13 -5.52 -7.43 -11.37
C GLU A 13 -4.09 -6.92 -11.24
N HIS A 14 -3.73 -6.35 -10.07
CA HIS A 14 -2.37 -5.86 -9.84
C HIS A 14 -1.34 -6.99 -9.87
N LEU A 15 -1.66 -8.13 -9.28
CA LEU A 15 -0.75 -9.29 -9.31
C LEU A 15 -0.55 -9.79 -10.73
N GLY A 16 -1.60 -9.77 -11.56
CA GLY A 16 -1.50 -10.14 -12.96
C GLY A 16 -0.55 -9.23 -13.72
N GLU A 17 -0.66 -7.91 -13.51
CA GLU A 17 0.22 -6.94 -14.16
C GLU A 17 1.68 -7.09 -13.70
N ILE A 18 1.89 -7.38 -12.41
CA ILE A 18 3.22 -7.62 -11.88
C ILE A 18 3.83 -8.87 -12.53
N ASN A 19 3.07 -9.95 -12.61
CA ASN A 19 3.55 -11.19 -13.23
C ASN A 19 3.88 -10.99 -14.71
N ASP A 20 3.04 -10.27 -15.45
CA ASP A 20 3.29 -9.96 -16.86
C ASP A 20 4.57 -9.12 -17.01
N ALA A 21 4.78 -8.15 -16.13
CA ALA A 21 5.98 -7.33 -16.16
C ALA A 21 7.24 -8.15 -15.86
N ILE A 22 7.15 -9.10 -14.94
CA ILE A 22 8.27 -10.00 -14.63
C ILE A 22 8.60 -10.85 -15.85
N ASP A 23 7.59 -11.39 -16.54
CA ASP A 23 7.78 -12.21 -17.74
C ASP A 23 8.43 -11.43 -18.88
N GLN A 24 8.20 -10.11 -18.94
CA GLN A 24 8.79 -9.25 -19.97
C GLN A 24 10.16 -8.70 -19.59
N GLY A 25 10.67 -9.06 -18.40
CA GLY A 25 11.93 -8.55 -17.88
C GLY A 25 11.72 -7.33 -16.99
N MET A 26 12.11 -7.46 -15.73
CA MET A 26 11.89 -6.43 -14.71
C MET A 26 12.55 -5.10 -15.07
N GLU A 27 13.73 -5.16 -15.68
CA GLU A 27 14.49 -3.97 -16.08
C GLU A 27 13.78 -3.15 -17.16
N ASN A 28 12.83 -3.76 -17.87
CA ASN A 28 12.08 -3.10 -18.94
C ASN A 28 10.75 -2.50 -18.42
N LYS A 29 10.35 -2.83 -17.20
CA LYS A 29 9.04 -2.41 -16.67
C LYS A 29 9.10 -1.93 -15.21
N PRO A 30 10.12 -1.15 -14.81
CA PRO A 30 10.25 -0.75 -13.40
C PRO A 30 9.09 0.11 -12.90
N ILE A 31 8.59 1.04 -13.73
CA ILE A 31 7.47 1.91 -13.34
C ILE A 31 6.20 1.10 -13.17
N THR A 32 5.92 0.17 -14.07
CA THR A 32 4.75 -0.71 -13.99
C THR A 32 4.78 -1.54 -12.72
N ILE A 33 5.93 -2.16 -12.42
CA ILE A 33 6.09 -2.99 -11.23
C ILE A 33 5.93 -2.15 -9.96
N GLY A 34 6.58 -0.99 -9.91
CA GLY A 34 6.49 -0.10 -8.76
C GLY A 34 5.07 0.37 -8.49
N PHE A 35 4.37 0.79 -9.55
CA PHE A 35 2.97 1.24 -9.42
C PHE A 35 2.06 0.13 -8.90
N HIS A 36 2.13 -1.06 -9.50
CA HIS A 36 1.23 -2.15 -9.13
C HIS A 36 1.57 -2.75 -7.76
N CYS A 37 2.84 -2.79 -7.38
CA CYS A 37 3.21 -3.24 -6.03
C CYS A 37 2.66 -2.28 -4.97
N SER A 38 2.79 -0.98 -5.19
CA SER A 38 2.27 0.04 -4.28
C SER A 38 0.76 -0.05 -4.16
N ALA A 39 0.05 -0.13 -5.28
CA ALA A 39 -1.41 -0.22 -5.28
C ALA A 39 -1.88 -1.53 -4.63
N CYS A 40 -1.22 -2.65 -4.94
CA CYS A 40 -1.58 -3.96 -4.42
C CYS A 40 -1.43 -4.03 -2.89
N VAL A 41 -0.35 -3.50 -2.35
CA VAL A 41 -0.12 -3.59 -0.91
C VAL A 41 -1.16 -2.79 -0.12
N LEU A 42 -1.60 -1.63 -0.63
CA LEU A 42 -2.65 -0.87 0.04
C LEU A 42 -4.01 -1.55 -0.07
N GLU A 43 -4.30 -2.19 -1.21
CA GLU A 43 -5.53 -2.98 -1.33
C GLU A 43 -5.53 -4.16 -0.35
N LEU A 44 -4.38 -4.81 -0.16
CA LEU A 44 -4.25 -5.89 0.81
C LEU A 44 -4.46 -5.39 2.24
N LEU A 45 -3.89 -4.25 2.57
CA LEU A 45 -4.06 -3.66 3.91
C LEU A 45 -5.51 -3.30 4.16
N GLU A 46 -6.17 -2.63 3.20
CA GLU A 46 -7.59 -2.30 3.33
C GLU A 46 -8.45 -3.55 3.51
N LEU A 47 -8.20 -4.58 2.68
CA LEU A 47 -8.92 -5.85 2.80
C LEU A 47 -8.75 -6.46 4.18
N TYR A 48 -7.51 -6.53 4.66
CA TYR A 48 -7.22 -7.07 5.99
C TYR A 48 -7.99 -6.34 7.09
N LEU A 49 -7.97 -4.99 7.04
CA LEU A 49 -8.63 -4.18 8.06
C LEU A 49 -10.15 -4.27 7.98
N HIS A 50 -10.71 -4.35 6.77
CA HIS A 50 -12.16 -4.55 6.60
C HIS A 50 -12.60 -5.91 7.14
N VAL A 51 -11.87 -6.97 6.80
CA VAL A 51 -12.20 -8.33 7.25
C VAL A 51 -12.15 -8.43 8.77
N ASN A 52 -11.22 -7.71 9.40
CA ASN A 52 -11.06 -7.72 10.85
C ASN A 52 -11.86 -6.63 11.57
N ASN A 53 -12.76 -5.95 10.85
CA ASN A 53 -13.64 -4.90 11.40
C ASN A 53 -12.87 -3.73 12.03
N LYS A 54 -11.67 -3.44 11.54
CA LYS A 54 -10.85 -2.35 12.04
C LYS A 54 -10.95 -1.08 11.19
N LEU A 55 -11.59 -1.18 10.04
CA LEU A 55 -11.76 -0.07 9.11
C LEU A 55 -13.14 -0.16 8.46
N PRO A 56 -13.96 0.89 8.52
CA PRO A 56 -15.25 0.91 7.84
C PRO A 56 -15.08 0.79 6.32
N ILE A 57 -16.03 0.15 5.66
CA ILE A 57 -16.00 -0.10 4.21
C ILE A 57 -15.86 1.21 3.41
N GLU A 58 -16.50 2.28 3.88
CA GLU A 58 -16.47 3.56 3.19
C GLU A 58 -15.15 4.32 3.32
N LYS A 59 -14.26 3.88 4.22
CA LYS A 59 -12.98 4.56 4.43
C LYS A 59 -11.88 3.94 3.56
N ILE A 60 -11.10 4.79 2.89
CA ILE A 60 -9.99 4.36 2.04
C ILE A 60 -8.66 4.79 2.65
N ILE A 61 -7.60 4.06 2.32
CA ILE A 61 -6.24 4.36 2.76
C ILE A 61 -5.53 5.06 1.61
N LYS A 62 -4.86 6.16 1.92
CA LYS A 62 -4.17 6.96 0.89
C LYS A 62 -2.67 6.71 0.93
N HIS A 63 -2.05 6.63 -0.24
CA HIS A 63 -0.60 6.46 -0.37
C HIS A 63 0.17 7.53 0.38
N ASP A 64 -0.31 8.77 0.36
CA ASP A 64 0.35 9.90 1.00
C ASP A 64 0.55 9.73 2.51
N TRP A 65 -0.25 8.88 3.14
CA TRP A 65 -0.12 8.62 4.57
C TRP A 65 1.17 7.87 4.89
N PHE A 66 1.75 7.17 3.92
CA PHE A 66 2.95 6.36 4.10
C PHE A 66 4.21 7.10 3.65
N LYS A 67 4.37 8.33 4.15
CA LYS A 67 5.59 9.10 4.00
C LYS A 67 6.35 9.06 5.32
N ARG A 68 7.64 8.75 5.25
CA ARG A 68 8.46 8.74 6.46
C ARG A 68 8.53 10.14 7.04
N PRO A 69 8.30 10.30 8.36
CA PRO A 69 8.45 11.61 8.98
C PRO A 69 9.92 12.03 8.92
N LYS A 70 10.15 13.33 8.72
CA LYS A 70 11.49 13.88 8.76
C LYS A 70 11.99 13.82 10.20
N GLN A 71 13.29 13.57 10.38
CA GLN A 71 13.89 13.42 11.71
C GLN A 71 13.64 14.60 12.64
N GLU A 72 13.45 15.79 12.08
CA GLU A 72 13.20 17.03 12.82
C GLU A 72 11.74 17.23 13.21
N GLN A 73 10.85 16.40 12.68
CA GLN A 73 9.41 16.53 12.97
C GLN A 73 9.06 15.74 14.22
N LYS A 74 8.52 16.44 15.20
CA LYS A 74 8.07 15.84 16.46
C LYS A 74 6.63 15.33 16.39
N LYS A 75 6.02 15.36 15.19
CA LYS A 75 4.63 14.93 14.99
C LYS A 75 4.56 13.45 14.67
N SER A 76 3.48 12.80 15.07
CA SER A 76 3.20 11.41 14.69
C SER A 76 3.14 11.27 13.17
N PRO A 77 3.55 10.11 12.61
CA PRO A 77 3.40 9.87 11.18
C PRO A 77 1.96 10.07 10.71
N LEU A 78 1.79 10.48 9.45
CA LEU A 78 0.46 10.71 8.88
C LEU A 78 -0.43 9.49 8.99
N VAL A 79 0.12 8.29 8.73
CA VAL A 79 -0.65 7.06 8.79
C VAL A 79 -1.22 6.82 10.18
N GLU A 80 -0.46 7.11 11.24
CA GLU A 80 -0.95 6.93 12.60
C GLU A 80 -2.04 7.93 12.96
N ARG A 81 -1.99 9.13 12.39
CA ARG A 81 -3.01 10.16 12.62
C ARG A 81 -4.31 9.89 11.90
N HIS A 82 -4.23 9.34 10.68
CA HIS A 82 -5.41 9.09 9.84
C HIS A 82 -5.97 7.69 10.01
N LEU A 83 -5.16 6.75 10.48
CA LEU A 83 -5.52 5.35 10.62
C LEU A 83 -5.09 4.84 11.99
N PRO A 84 -5.80 5.25 13.07
CA PRO A 84 -5.43 4.87 14.44
C PRO A 84 -5.90 3.45 14.78
N VAL A 85 -5.30 2.45 14.13
CA VAL A 85 -5.64 1.04 14.34
C VAL A 85 -4.46 0.31 14.96
N GLN A 86 -4.74 -0.80 15.65
CA GLN A 86 -3.72 -1.67 16.22
C GLN A 86 -3.96 -3.09 15.74
N PHE A 87 -2.90 -3.75 15.31
CA PHE A 87 -2.94 -5.14 14.92
C PHE A 87 -1.53 -5.73 15.01
N LYS A 88 -1.48 -7.06 15.02
CA LYS A 88 -0.21 -7.78 15.15
C LYS A 88 0.72 -7.45 13.98
N GLU A 89 1.98 -7.19 14.30
CA GLU A 89 3.03 -6.91 13.31
C GLU A 89 2.80 -5.63 12.50
N LYS A 90 2.02 -4.70 13.04
CA LYS A 90 1.74 -3.43 12.38
C LYS A 90 3.01 -2.66 12.03
N GLU A 91 3.95 -2.60 12.97
CA GLU A 91 5.19 -1.83 12.76
C GLU A 91 6.00 -2.39 11.58
N GLU A 92 6.16 -3.71 11.52
CA GLU A 92 6.90 -4.36 10.45
C GLU A 92 6.21 -4.17 9.11
N LEU A 93 4.88 -4.30 9.08
CA LEU A 93 4.12 -4.11 7.85
C LEU A 93 4.22 -2.68 7.36
N TYR A 94 4.08 -1.70 8.24
CA TYR A 94 4.17 -0.29 7.87
C TYR A 94 5.56 0.05 7.31
N GLU A 95 6.63 -0.52 7.87
CA GLU A 95 7.98 -0.32 7.34
C GLU A 95 8.10 -0.85 5.91
N LEU A 96 7.52 -2.03 5.63
CA LEU A 96 7.49 -2.57 4.27
C LEU A 96 6.73 -1.66 3.32
N ILE A 97 5.60 -1.10 3.76
CA ILE A 97 4.81 -0.18 2.93
C ILE A 97 5.59 1.11 2.68
N TYR A 98 6.28 1.66 3.70
CA TYR A 98 7.15 2.82 3.52
C TYR A 98 8.20 2.54 2.45
N ASP A 99 8.85 1.38 2.49
CA ASP A 99 9.88 1.01 1.52
C ASP A 99 9.29 0.94 0.10
N ILE A 100 8.13 0.33 -0.04
CA ILE A 100 7.45 0.21 -1.35
C ILE A 100 7.08 1.59 -1.88
N GLU A 101 6.55 2.46 -1.04
CA GLU A 101 6.18 3.82 -1.45
C GLU A 101 7.40 4.67 -1.80
N ASP A 102 8.50 4.52 -1.06
CA ASP A 102 9.75 5.23 -1.37
C ASP A 102 10.27 4.81 -2.75
N GLU A 103 10.26 3.50 -3.05
CA GLU A 103 10.69 2.99 -4.35
C GLU A 103 9.78 3.48 -5.48
N ARG A 104 8.47 3.45 -5.26
CA ARG A 104 7.52 3.96 -6.24
C ARG A 104 7.78 5.42 -6.55
N ASN A 105 7.96 6.24 -5.53
CA ASN A 105 8.20 7.66 -5.70
C ASN A 105 9.52 7.93 -6.44
N SER A 106 10.54 7.14 -6.13
CA SER A 106 11.84 7.23 -6.81
C SER A 106 11.73 6.92 -8.31
N LEU A 107 10.87 5.96 -8.68
CA LEU A 107 10.69 5.56 -10.08
C LEU A 107 9.82 6.56 -10.86
N LEU A 108 8.86 7.21 -10.19
CA LEU A 108 7.92 8.12 -10.86
C LEU A 108 8.39 9.57 -10.87
N TYR A 109 9.19 9.96 -9.92
CA TYR A 109 9.66 11.32 -9.74
C TYR A 109 11.16 11.36 -9.61
#